data_dbf7af54fc0a0111f9b663931bdd070b
#
_entry.id   dbf7af54fc0a0111f9b663931bdd070b
#
_cell.length_a   1.000
_cell.length_b   1.000
_cell.length_c   1.000
_cell.angle_alpha   90.00
_cell.angle_beta   90.00
_cell.angle_gamma   90.00
#
_symmetry.space_group_name_H-M   'P 1'
#
loop_
_entity.id
_entity.type
_entity.pdbx_description
1 polymer ?
#
loop_
_entity_poly.entity_id
_entity_poly.type
_entity_poly.pdbx_seq_one_letter_code
_entity_poly.pdbx_strand_id
1 'polypeptide(L)'
;VWNFDEPMGGLTPEQIKKAKILLWKGHCSVHQMFQPQHIIRFRNQYPDGIVISHPECSYEVCKASDYVGSTEYIIKTIAEAKSGTRWLVGTELNLVSRITEEFKSEGKIVQFMSPMVCMCSTMARIDPQHLAWTLENLVNGNVVNQIQVPQSEAILAKLALDRMLQIS
;
A
#
# COMPACT_ATOMS: atom_id res chain seq x y z
N VAL A 1 4.69 20.31 -6.62
CA VAL A 1 4.99 19.13 -5.78
C VAL A 1 5.30 19.62 -4.39
N TRP A 2 4.69 19.04 -3.37
CA TRP A 2 4.92 19.34 -1.97
C TRP A 2 6.18 18.63 -1.47
N ASN A 3 7.14 19.38 -0.94
CA ASN A 3 8.35 18.85 -0.29
C ASN A 3 8.23 19.05 1.22
N PHE A 4 8.14 17.97 2.01
CA PHE A 4 7.94 18.09 3.47
C PHE A 4 9.20 18.61 4.22
N ASP A 5 10.37 18.56 3.60
CA ASP A 5 11.61 19.09 4.17
C ASP A 5 11.70 20.63 4.11
N GLU A 6 10.74 21.28 3.45
CA GLU A 6 10.72 22.73 3.27
C GLU A 6 9.46 23.35 3.90
N PRO A 7 9.57 24.55 4.48
CA PRO A 7 8.41 25.29 4.96
C PRO A 7 7.34 25.42 3.86
N MET A 8 6.09 25.16 4.20
CA MET A 8 4.94 25.14 3.27
C MET A 8 5.17 24.26 2.02
N GLY A 9 6.00 23.21 2.15
CA GLY A 9 6.32 22.32 1.04
C GLY A 9 7.14 22.96 -0.07
N GLY A 10 7.85 24.07 0.21
CA GLY A 10 8.57 24.85 -0.80
C GLY A 10 7.65 25.64 -1.74
N LEU A 11 6.38 25.84 -1.37
CA LEU A 11 5.38 26.54 -2.17
C LEU A 11 4.95 27.84 -1.50
N THR A 12 4.60 28.85 -2.29
CA THR A 12 4.00 30.07 -1.76
C THR A 12 2.51 29.89 -1.45
N PRO A 13 1.92 30.72 -0.56
CA PRO A 13 0.48 30.69 -0.29
C PRO A 13 -0.38 30.84 -1.55
N GLU A 14 0.07 31.68 -2.52
CA GLU A 14 -0.61 31.89 -3.78
C GLU A 14 -0.57 30.64 -4.68
N GLN A 15 0.57 29.93 -4.71
CA GLN A 15 0.71 28.67 -5.43
C GLN A 15 -0.20 27.60 -4.84
N ILE A 16 -0.26 27.49 -3.51
CA ILE A 16 -1.14 26.55 -2.83
C ILE A 16 -2.61 26.84 -3.13
N LYS A 17 -3.03 28.11 -3.05
CA LYS A 17 -4.42 28.52 -3.34
C LYS A 17 -4.84 28.25 -4.80
N LYS A 18 -3.93 28.38 -5.75
CA LYS A 18 -4.18 28.15 -7.17
C LYS A 18 -4.08 26.69 -7.59
N ALA A 19 -3.42 25.87 -6.80
CA ALA A 19 -3.22 24.45 -7.14
C ALA A 19 -4.55 23.69 -7.09
N LYS A 20 -4.84 22.93 -8.14
CA LYS A 20 -5.94 21.95 -8.16
C LYS A 20 -5.53 20.65 -7.50
N ILE A 21 -4.26 20.29 -7.58
CA ILE A 21 -3.68 19.08 -7.03
C ILE A 21 -2.32 19.43 -6.42
N LEU A 22 -2.09 18.98 -5.19
CA LEU A 22 -0.78 19.04 -4.53
C LEU A 22 -0.21 17.62 -4.50
N LEU A 23 0.88 17.41 -5.23
CA LEU A 23 1.55 16.11 -5.27
C LEU A 23 2.57 16.04 -4.14
N TRP A 24 2.50 14.99 -3.33
CA TRP A 24 3.47 14.67 -2.31
C TRP A 24 4.79 14.20 -2.95
N LYS A 25 5.93 14.76 -2.50
CA LYS A 25 7.27 14.33 -2.94
C LYS A 25 7.77 13.18 -2.05
N GLY A 26 7.06 12.11 -2.05
CA GLY A 26 7.42 10.91 -1.29
C GLY A 26 7.03 9.65 -2.05
N HIS A 27 7.53 8.52 -1.57
CA HIS A 27 7.23 7.22 -2.14
C HIS A 27 7.31 6.13 -1.08
N CYS A 28 6.66 5.00 -1.33
CA CYS A 28 6.80 3.82 -0.50
C CYS A 28 8.04 3.02 -0.94
N SER A 29 9.00 2.80 -0.04
CA SER A 29 10.23 2.07 -0.34
C SER A 29 9.97 0.63 -0.82
N VAL A 30 8.94 -0.03 -0.30
CA VAL A 30 8.55 -1.38 -0.73
C VAL A 30 8.10 -1.38 -2.18
N HIS A 31 7.18 -0.47 -2.54
CA HIS A 31 6.63 -0.43 -3.90
C HIS A 31 7.65 0.05 -4.95
N GLN A 32 8.66 0.84 -4.54
CA GLN A 32 9.76 1.24 -5.44
C GLN A 32 10.73 0.10 -5.78
N MET A 33 10.69 -1.00 -5.07
CA MET A 33 11.52 -2.19 -5.40
C MET A 33 11.00 -2.95 -6.61
N PHE A 34 9.73 -2.81 -6.94
CA PHE A 34 9.16 -3.47 -8.10
C PHE A 34 9.62 -2.78 -9.38
N GLN A 35 10.08 -3.59 -10.33
CA GLN A 35 10.64 -3.10 -11.58
C GLN A 35 9.93 -3.72 -12.78
N PRO A 36 9.82 -3.03 -13.92
CA PRO A 36 9.23 -3.59 -15.14
C PRO A 36 9.88 -4.91 -15.59
N GLN A 37 11.17 -5.09 -15.29
CA GLN A 37 11.91 -6.32 -15.61
C GLN A 37 11.35 -7.55 -14.88
N HIS A 38 10.77 -7.38 -13.69
CA HIS A 38 10.10 -8.48 -12.98
C HIS A 38 8.88 -8.96 -13.77
N ILE A 39 8.10 -8.03 -14.31
CA ILE A 39 6.93 -8.32 -15.14
C ILE A 39 7.33 -9.02 -16.45
N ILE A 40 8.38 -8.51 -17.11
CA ILE A 40 8.89 -9.10 -18.36
C ILE A 40 9.33 -10.54 -18.13
N ARG A 41 10.10 -10.80 -17.07
CA ARG A 41 10.55 -12.16 -16.72
C ARG A 41 9.38 -13.08 -16.43
N PHE A 42 8.41 -12.61 -15.67
CA PHE A 42 7.21 -13.37 -15.35
C PHE A 42 6.42 -13.75 -16.62
N ARG A 43 6.17 -12.80 -17.52
CA ARG A 43 5.44 -13.05 -18.77
C ARG A 43 6.19 -13.97 -19.74
N ASN A 44 7.52 -13.90 -19.77
CA ASN A 44 8.33 -14.82 -20.55
C ASN A 44 8.21 -16.26 -20.05
N GLN A 45 8.07 -16.45 -18.74
CA GLN A 45 7.93 -17.76 -18.12
C GLN A 45 6.49 -18.25 -18.14
N TYR A 46 5.54 -17.34 -18.02
CA TYR A 46 4.09 -17.61 -17.92
C TYR A 46 3.32 -16.63 -18.83
N PRO A 47 3.20 -16.94 -20.13
CA PRO A 47 2.55 -16.05 -21.11
C PRO A 47 1.10 -15.71 -20.76
N ASP A 48 0.36 -16.62 -20.09
CA ASP A 48 -1.01 -16.43 -19.64
C ASP A 48 -1.11 -15.86 -18.21
N GLY A 49 0.04 -15.51 -17.61
CA GLY A 49 0.12 -14.97 -16.27
C GLY A 49 -0.41 -13.55 -16.19
N ILE A 50 -1.12 -13.24 -15.13
CA ILE A 50 -1.78 -11.96 -14.89
C ILE A 50 -0.95 -11.14 -13.90
N VAL A 51 -0.82 -9.84 -14.14
CA VAL A 51 -0.04 -8.93 -13.30
C VAL A 51 -0.97 -7.92 -12.66
N ILE A 52 -0.90 -7.81 -11.34
CA ILE A 52 -1.65 -6.82 -10.57
C ILE A 52 -0.73 -6.06 -9.62
N SER A 53 -0.83 -4.73 -9.57
CA SER A 53 0.02 -3.91 -8.73
C SER A 53 -0.76 -2.85 -7.95
N HIS A 54 -0.18 -2.44 -6.81
CA HIS A 54 -0.67 -1.32 -6.03
C HIS A 54 -0.29 0.01 -6.71
N PRO A 55 -1.13 1.05 -6.69
CA PRO A 55 -0.87 2.33 -7.35
C PRO A 55 0.33 3.11 -6.79
N GLU A 56 0.87 2.73 -5.64
CA GLU A 56 2.12 3.28 -5.11
C GLU A 56 3.39 2.73 -5.80
N CYS A 57 3.27 1.74 -6.67
CA CYS A 57 4.34 1.30 -7.55
C CYS A 57 4.72 2.42 -8.52
N SER A 58 5.92 2.30 -9.14
CA SER A 58 6.32 3.26 -10.17
C SER A 58 5.31 3.28 -11.33
N TYR A 59 5.22 4.41 -12.02
CA TYR A 59 4.34 4.55 -13.18
C TYR A 59 4.58 3.45 -14.23
N GLU A 60 5.83 3.08 -14.47
CA GLU A 60 6.23 2.05 -15.43
C GLU A 60 5.72 0.67 -15.03
N VAL A 61 5.74 0.34 -13.74
CA VAL A 61 5.19 -0.92 -13.20
C VAL A 61 3.67 -0.91 -13.34
N CYS A 62 3.01 0.17 -12.91
CA CYS A 62 1.56 0.30 -13.04
C CYS A 62 1.11 0.18 -14.50
N LYS A 63 1.80 0.87 -15.41
CA LYS A 63 1.50 0.84 -16.85
C LYS A 63 1.70 -0.55 -17.48
N ALA A 64 2.65 -1.33 -16.97
CA ALA A 64 2.94 -2.68 -17.44
C ALA A 64 2.05 -3.76 -16.80
N SER A 65 1.29 -3.43 -15.75
CA SER A 65 0.36 -4.33 -15.08
C SER A 65 -0.97 -4.44 -15.82
N ASP A 66 -1.63 -5.58 -15.71
CA ASP A 66 -2.98 -5.79 -16.27
C ASP A 66 -4.06 -5.13 -15.41
N TYR A 67 -3.80 -5.07 -14.09
CA TYR A 67 -4.68 -4.43 -13.11
C TYR A 67 -3.86 -3.57 -12.15
N VAL A 68 -4.45 -2.45 -11.74
CA VAL A 68 -3.88 -1.55 -10.72
C VAL A 68 -4.98 -1.12 -9.76
N GLY A 69 -4.76 -1.32 -8.46
CA GLY A 69 -5.75 -0.94 -7.48
C GLY A 69 -5.29 -1.08 -6.03
N SER A 70 -6.18 -0.67 -5.12
CA SER A 70 -5.94 -0.75 -3.68
C SER A 70 -5.75 -2.19 -3.19
N THR A 71 -5.31 -2.34 -1.96
CA THR A 71 -5.22 -3.64 -1.28
C THR A 71 -6.50 -4.46 -1.41
N GLU A 72 -7.65 -3.83 -1.15
CA GLU A 72 -8.95 -4.49 -1.25
C GLU A 72 -9.28 -4.89 -2.69
N TYR A 73 -8.99 -4.02 -3.65
CA TYR A 73 -9.16 -4.31 -5.07
C TYR A 73 -8.31 -5.51 -5.52
N ILE A 74 -7.05 -5.60 -5.06
CA ILE A 74 -6.17 -6.73 -5.35
C ILE A 74 -6.76 -8.04 -4.82
N ILE A 75 -7.20 -8.06 -3.56
CA ILE A 75 -7.81 -9.24 -2.93
C ILE A 75 -9.04 -9.67 -3.71
N LYS A 76 -9.96 -8.74 -3.97
CA LYS A 76 -11.22 -9.01 -4.67
C LYS A 76 -11.00 -9.53 -6.08
N THR A 77 -10.09 -8.89 -6.84
CA THR A 77 -9.79 -9.29 -8.22
C THR A 77 -9.23 -10.71 -8.29
N ILE A 78 -8.35 -11.08 -7.36
CA ILE A 78 -7.81 -12.44 -7.30
C ILE A 78 -8.88 -13.44 -6.82
N ALA A 79 -9.72 -13.06 -5.85
CA ALA A 79 -10.81 -13.89 -5.36
C ALA A 79 -11.83 -14.25 -6.47
N GLU A 80 -12.22 -13.27 -7.28
CA GLU A 80 -13.20 -13.43 -8.36
C GLU A 80 -12.63 -14.12 -9.61
N ALA A 81 -11.31 -14.29 -9.68
CA ALA A 81 -10.68 -14.96 -10.82
C ALA A 81 -10.96 -16.45 -10.85
N LYS A 82 -10.89 -17.03 -12.05
CA LYS A 82 -11.06 -18.48 -12.26
C LYS A 82 -9.99 -19.27 -11.50
N SER A 83 -10.36 -20.47 -11.05
CA SER A 83 -9.42 -21.44 -10.49
C SER A 83 -8.29 -21.74 -11.49
N GLY A 84 -7.08 -21.98 -10.96
CA GLY A 84 -5.90 -22.29 -11.77
C GLY A 84 -5.19 -21.06 -12.37
N THR A 85 -5.67 -19.83 -12.13
CA THR A 85 -5.00 -18.62 -12.61
C THR A 85 -3.68 -18.37 -11.90
N ARG A 86 -2.72 -17.75 -12.61
CA ARG A 86 -1.42 -17.39 -12.06
C ARG A 86 -1.25 -15.89 -12.03
N TRP A 87 -0.82 -15.37 -10.88
CA TRP A 87 -0.73 -13.95 -10.59
C TRP A 87 0.68 -13.54 -10.16
N LEU A 88 1.17 -12.42 -10.72
CA LEU A 88 2.29 -11.67 -10.20
C LEU A 88 1.76 -10.43 -9.48
N VAL A 89 2.06 -10.30 -8.19
CA VAL A 89 1.46 -9.28 -7.34
C VAL A 89 2.50 -8.30 -6.82
N GLY A 90 2.33 -7.02 -7.16
CA GLY A 90 3.18 -5.91 -6.76
C GLY A 90 2.59 -5.14 -5.57
N THR A 91 2.64 -5.73 -4.37
CA THR A 91 2.26 -5.10 -3.11
C THR A 91 3.07 -5.70 -1.95
N GLU A 92 2.75 -5.38 -0.70
CA GLU A 92 3.49 -5.82 0.48
C GLU A 92 3.47 -7.34 0.66
N LEU A 93 4.61 -7.91 1.08
CA LEU A 93 4.84 -9.36 1.12
C LEU A 93 3.88 -10.14 2.02
N ASN A 94 3.55 -9.62 3.21
CA ASN A 94 2.65 -10.32 4.13
C ASN A 94 1.25 -10.45 3.56
N LEU A 95 0.79 -9.43 2.83
CA LEU A 95 -0.47 -9.50 2.10
C LEU A 95 -0.42 -10.57 1.01
N VAL A 96 0.66 -10.59 0.21
CA VAL A 96 0.83 -11.59 -0.86
C VAL A 96 0.87 -13.00 -0.28
N SER A 97 1.59 -13.20 0.82
CA SER A 97 1.66 -14.49 1.52
C SER A 97 0.29 -14.96 2.00
N ARG A 98 -0.50 -14.04 2.60
CA ARG A 98 -1.85 -14.34 3.06
C ARG A 98 -2.75 -14.74 1.89
N ILE A 99 -2.77 -13.98 0.81
CA ILE A 99 -3.57 -14.27 -0.40
C ILE A 99 -3.15 -15.63 -0.99
N THR A 100 -1.85 -15.92 -1.01
CA THR A 100 -1.32 -17.19 -1.52
C THR A 100 -1.91 -18.38 -0.75
N GLU A 101 -1.91 -18.35 0.57
CA GLU A 101 -2.48 -19.43 1.38
C GLU A 101 -4.02 -19.49 1.28
N GLU A 102 -4.69 -18.34 1.26
CA GLU A 102 -6.14 -18.24 1.19
C GLU A 102 -6.70 -18.89 -0.09
N PHE A 103 -6.08 -18.65 -1.24
CA PHE A 103 -6.58 -19.13 -2.54
C PHE A 103 -5.85 -20.37 -3.09
N LYS A 104 -4.98 -20.98 -2.30
CA LYS A 104 -4.22 -22.18 -2.67
C LYS A 104 -5.13 -23.38 -3.00
N SER A 105 -6.19 -23.59 -2.20
CA SER A 105 -7.14 -24.67 -2.41
C SER A 105 -7.93 -24.54 -3.72
N GLU A 106 -8.04 -23.35 -4.27
CA GLU A 106 -8.66 -23.08 -5.57
C GLU A 106 -7.69 -23.26 -6.74
N GLY A 107 -6.46 -23.69 -6.49
CA GLY A 107 -5.41 -23.86 -7.49
C GLY A 107 -4.87 -22.55 -8.05
N LYS A 108 -5.21 -21.41 -7.47
CA LYS A 108 -4.65 -20.11 -7.84
C LYS A 108 -3.21 -20.01 -7.37
N ILE A 109 -2.31 -19.55 -8.23
CA ILE A 109 -0.89 -19.41 -7.94
C ILE A 109 -0.60 -17.93 -7.86
N VAL A 110 -0.25 -17.45 -6.65
CA VAL A 110 0.06 -16.05 -6.39
C VAL A 110 1.54 -15.92 -6.09
N GLN A 111 2.23 -15.07 -6.84
CA GLN A 111 3.67 -14.86 -6.75
C GLN A 111 3.97 -13.41 -6.40
N PHE A 112 4.85 -13.20 -5.42
CA PHE A 112 5.39 -11.89 -5.09
C PHE A 112 6.26 -11.35 -6.22
N MET A 113 6.12 -10.06 -6.57
CA MET A 113 6.76 -9.49 -7.75
C MET A 113 8.27 -9.38 -7.64
N SER A 114 8.82 -9.09 -6.46
CA SER A 114 10.26 -8.95 -6.27
C SER A 114 10.94 -10.28 -5.94
N PRO A 115 12.12 -10.57 -6.50
CA PRO A 115 12.92 -11.71 -6.07
C PRO A 115 13.57 -11.51 -4.69
N MET A 116 13.61 -10.27 -4.21
CA MET A 116 14.15 -9.94 -2.88
C MET A 116 13.01 -9.78 -1.89
N VAL A 117 13.17 -10.40 -0.72
CA VAL A 117 12.25 -10.22 0.41
C VAL A 117 12.48 -8.83 0.99
N CYS A 118 11.48 -7.96 0.90
CA CYS A 118 11.47 -6.70 1.63
C CYS A 118 10.18 -6.59 2.44
N MET A 119 10.35 -6.47 3.72
CA MET A 119 9.25 -6.13 4.62
C MET A 119 9.18 -4.62 4.81
N CYS A 120 7.98 -4.10 4.91
CA CYS A 120 7.77 -2.72 5.30
C CYS A 120 8.27 -2.53 6.76
N SER A 121 9.35 -1.79 6.95
CA SER A 121 9.97 -1.59 8.27
C SER A 121 9.04 -0.91 9.28
N THR A 122 8.09 -0.11 8.81
CA THR A 122 7.08 0.54 9.65
C THR A 122 5.96 -0.41 10.05
N MET A 123 5.46 -1.22 9.11
CA MET A 123 4.44 -2.23 9.42
C MET A 123 4.99 -3.38 10.26
N ALA A 124 6.25 -3.77 10.06
CA ALA A 124 6.90 -4.82 10.85
C ALA A 124 7.10 -4.48 12.34
N ARG A 125 6.91 -3.21 12.72
CA ARG A 125 6.90 -2.81 14.14
C ARG A 125 5.60 -3.18 14.86
N ILE A 126 4.55 -3.48 14.13
CA ILE A 126 3.28 -3.97 14.66
C ILE A 126 3.34 -5.49 14.64
N ASP A 127 4.00 -6.05 15.64
CA ASP A 127 4.14 -7.49 15.82
C ASP A 127 3.26 -8.02 16.98
N PRO A 128 3.06 -9.34 17.10
CA PRO A 128 2.24 -9.93 18.15
C PRO A 128 2.72 -9.58 19.57
N GLN A 129 4.02 -9.42 19.78
CA GLN A 129 4.60 -9.10 21.07
C GLN A 129 4.24 -7.68 21.52
N HIS A 130 4.37 -6.70 20.64
CA HIS A 130 3.95 -5.32 20.91
C HIS A 130 2.44 -5.22 21.09
N LEU A 131 1.66 -5.97 20.32
CA LEU A 131 0.21 -6.03 20.50
C LEU A 131 -0.16 -6.60 21.87
N ALA A 132 0.42 -7.75 22.26
CA ALA A 132 0.19 -8.35 23.57
C ALA A 132 0.57 -7.39 24.69
N TRP A 133 1.76 -6.79 24.64
CA TRP A 133 2.21 -5.79 25.60
C TRP A 133 1.24 -4.61 25.72
N THR A 134 0.73 -4.09 24.62
CA THR A 134 -0.22 -2.98 24.61
C THR A 134 -1.54 -3.39 25.27
N LEU A 135 -2.08 -4.56 24.93
CA LEU A 135 -3.34 -5.07 25.50
C LEU A 135 -3.23 -5.38 26.99
N GLU A 136 -2.13 -6.01 27.43
CA GLU A 136 -1.88 -6.29 28.86
C GLU A 136 -1.79 -5.00 29.67
N ASN A 137 -1.14 -3.96 29.15
CA ASN A 137 -1.09 -2.65 29.82
C ASN A 137 -2.47 -2.02 29.92
N LEU A 138 -3.25 -2.05 28.83
CA LEU A 138 -4.61 -1.49 28.82
C LEU A 138 -5.52 -2.19 29.83
N VAL A 139 -5.46 -3.52 29.97
CA VAL A 139 -6.23 -4.28 30.96
C VAL A 139 -5.85 -3.87 32.38
N ASN A 140 -4.59 -3.53 32.62
CA ASN A 140 -4.09 -3.04 33.91
C ASN A 140 -4.31 -1.55 34.16
N GLY A 141 -5.04 -0.86 33.26
CA GLY A 141 -5.31 0.58 33.34
C GLY A 141 -4.16 1.48 32.89
N ASN A 142 -3.10 0.93 32.33
CA ASN A 142 -1.94 1.66 31.82
C ASN A 142 -2.12 1.93 30.31
N VAL A 143 -2.33 3.19 29.94
CA VAL A 143 -2.42 3.58 28.53
C VAL A 143 -1.01 3.80 28.00
N VAL A 144 -0.53 2.89 27.16
CA VAL A 144 0.76 2.98 26.46
C VAL A 144 0.55 3.37 25.00
N ASN A 145 1.56 3.97 24.39
CA ASN A 145 1.54 4.38 22.98
C ASN A 145 0.39 5.33 22.60
N GLN A 146 -0.12 6.10 23.56
CA GLN A 146 -1.19 7.07 23.29
C GLN A 146 -0.69 8.16 22.33
N ILE A 147 -1.42 8.32 21.22
CA ILE A 147 -1.19 9.42 20.28
C ILE A 147 -2.10 10.58 20.66
N GLN A 148 -1.51 11.77 20.78
CA GLN A 148 -2.23 13.01 21.01
C GLN A 148 -2.06 13.92 19.80
N VAL A 149 -3.17 14.35 19.21
CA VAL A 149 -3.18 15.28 18.08
C VAL A 149 -3.69 16.62 18.56
N PRO A 150 -3.01 17.75 18.27
CA PRO A 150 -3.52 19.08 18.60
C PRO A 150 -4.93 19.28 18.04
N GLN A 151 -5.82 19.88 18.81
CA GLN A 151 -7.24 20.04 18.45
C GLN A 151 -7.42 20.77 17.11
N SER A 152 -6.59 21.77 16.81
CA SER A 152 -6.61 22.51 15.53
C SER A 152 -6.31 21.61 14.34
N GLU A 153 -5.34 20.71 14.48
CA GLU A 153 -4.98 19.75 13.43
C GLU A 153 -6.05 18.68 13.27
N ALA A 154 -6.60 18.17 14.39
CA ALA A 154 -7.67 17.17 14.37
C ALA A 154 -8.93 17.68 13.63
N ILE A 155 -9.32 18.93 13.83
CA ILE A 155 -10.46 19.56 13.14
C ILE A 155 -10.20 19.61 11.62
N LEU A 156 -9.02 20.06 11.21
CA LEU A 156 -8.68 20.18 9.79
C LEU A 156 -8.54 18.80 9.12
N ALA A 157 -7.93 17.85 9.81
CA ALA A 157 -7.80 16.48 9.33
C ALA A 157 -9.18 15.81 9.16
N LYS A 158 -10.07 15.98 10.15
CA LYS A 158 -11.45 15.46 10.03
C LYS A 158 -12.18 16.09 8.84
N LEU A 159 -12.08 17.41 8.67
CA LEU A 159 -12.71 18.10 7.53
C LEU A 159 -12.19 17.57 6.19
N ALA A 160 -10.89 17.34 6.08
CA ALA A 160 -10.28 16.78 4.87
C ALA A 160 -10.79 15.34 4.58
N LEU A 161 -10.87 14.51 5.62
CA LEU A 161 -11.40 13.15 5.53
C LEU A 161 -12.88 13.15 5.12
N ASP A 162 -13.73 13.97 5.77
CA ASP A 162 -15.15 14.06 5.46
C ASP A 162 -15.37 14.47 4.00
N ARG A 163 -14.56 15.40 3.47
CA ARG A 163 -14.62 15.80 2.06
C ARG A 163 -14.20 14.67 1.12
N MET A 164 -13.16 13.94 1.45
CA MET A 164 -12.70 12.80 0.66
C MET A 164 -13.80 11.72 0.55
N LEU A 165 -14.45 11.39 1.66
CA LEU A 165 -15.53 10.40 1.69
C LEU A 165 -16.80 10.82 0.92
N GLN A 166 -16.96 12.12 0.62
CA GLN A 166 -18.07 12.60 -0.22
C GLN A 166 -17.82 12.43 -1.72
N ILE A 167 -16.57 12.15 -2.12
CA ILE A 167 -16.16 12.02 -3.53
C ILE A 167 -16.10 10.54 -3.95
N SER A 168 -16.03 9.63 -3.00
CA SER A 168 -15.90 8.17 -3.22
C SER A 168 -17.24 7.49 -3.48
#